data_b00583d2638b0730ca1549a53a4b37e5
#
_entry.id   b00583d2638b0730ca1549a53a4b37e5
#
_cell.length_a   1.000
_cell.length_b   1.000
_cell.length_c   1.000
_cell.angle_alpha   90.00
_cell.angle_beta   90.00
_cell.angle_gamma   90.00
#
_symmetry.space_group_name_H-M   'P 1'
#
loop_
_entity.id
_entity.type
_entity.pdbx_description
1 polymer ?
#
loop_
_entity_poly.entity_id
_entity_poly.type
_entity_poly.pdbx_seq_one_letter_code
_entity_poly.pdbx_strand_id
1 'polypeptide(L)'
;MATEPDFGDYSRVVSITKTASVFPKVLHPPKILSLSNLDRQCPVHMYLVFFYEHENNNLFVDRDSVFRGLKCGLEEALSVWYPAAGRLTLNPSDENKLNVWCNNKGAILVEAETQVEISKLGDLSQYNDFLEKLVYKPVFDGDFSQMPLVVAQVTKFGCGGYSIGIGISHSLFDGPAAYDFMCAWASNSAVIMKQHKALELPNKLPVHDRGTLLMGKFGHEAPKGVGAKLLQNGNDVVPLVLTRAAAVDHLYQLIMQAAAASSDQIKLDQIENNYVHKTFHLSGALIESLKREVFGGDMGGFSCSSFEVVAAHLWKAKTKALGARKETTVCLQFAVDARNKVEPPLPEGFSGNAYVLASVALTAGQVEQATHKAIVEKIREAKNSVTSNYVRAYMEAVAGPQTSLPPLTELTLISDWTRMPFHKVGFLQEAAAYASPLVSPIPQVAYFMQNPRDNRGIDMRVGLLPHYLSAFTRYFLTNK
;
A
#
# COMPACT_ATOMS: atom_id res chain seq x y z
N MET A 1 -30.45 -5.45 10.88
CA MET A 1 -29.61 -6.51 11.44
C MET A 1 -29.63 -7.65 10.45
N ALA A 2 -28.63 -7.75 9.57
CA ALA A 2 -28.46 -8.95 8.75
C ALA A 2 -27.63 -9.91 9.61
N THR A 3 -28.22 -11.02 9.96
CA THR A 3 -27.58 -12.13 10.65
C THR A 3 -26.43 -12.62 9.77
N GLU A 4 -25.21 -12.64 10.32
CA GLU A 4 -24.09 -13.35 9.69
C GLU A 4 -24.54 -14.80 9.45
N PRO A 5 -24.30 -15.35 8.24
CA PRO A 5 -24.63 -16.75 8.00
C PRO A 5 -23.69 -17.61 8.85
N ASP A 6 -24.28 -18.42 9.71
CA ASP A 6 -23.59 -19.45 10.50
C ASP A 6 -23.08 -20.55 9.53
N PHE A 7 -21.84 -20.44 9.14
CA PHE A 7 -21.14 -21.46 8.38
C PHE A 7 -20.39 -22.35 9.36
N GLY A 8 -20.80 -23.60 9.46
CA GLY A 8 -20.08 -24.61 10.24
C GLY A 8 -18.57 -24.57 9.92
N ASP A 9 -17.74 -24.70 10.94
CA ASP A 9 -16.30 -24.46 10.98
C ASP A 9 -15.48 -25.18 9.87
N TYR A 10 -16.00 -26.26 9.32
CA TYR A 10 -15.37 -27.07 8.27
C TYR A 10 -15.47 -26.49 6.84
N SER A 11 -16.44 -25.62 6.56
CA SER A 11 -16.65 -25.05 5.21
C SER A 11 -15.65 -23.95 4.85
N ARG A 12 -14.86 -23.43 5.80
CA ARG A 12 -13.91 -22.33 5.64
C ARG A 12 -12.44 -22.75 5.66
N VAL A 13 -12.15 -24.04 5.45
CA VAL A 13 -10.77 -24.53 5.39
C VAL A 13 -10.18 -24.23 4.03
N VAL A 14 -8.97 -23.67 4.02
CA VAL A 14 -8.12 -23.57 2.84
C VAL A 14 -6.98 -24.57 3.02
N SER A 15 -6.88 -25.54 2.12
CA SER A 15 -5.87 -26.60 2.17
C SER A 15 -4.80 -26.35 1.15
N ILE A 16 -3.53 -26.28 1.57
CA ILE A 16 -2.38 -26.20 0.68
C ILE A 16 -2.16 -27.58 0.06
N THR A 17 -2.14 -27.65 -1.26
CA THR A 17 -1.95 -28.90 -2.03
C THR A 17 -0.54 -29.02 -2.60
N LYS A 18 0.14 -27.88 -2.87
CA LYS A 18 1.47 -27.86 -3.46
C LYS A 18 2.21 -26.58 -3.08
N THR A 19 3.52 -26.71 -2.86
CA THR A 19 4.42 -25.57 -2.68
C THR A 19 5.59 -25.70 -3.62
N ALA A 20 5.96 -24.63 -4.32
CA ALA A 20 7.07 -24.61 -5.26
C ALA A 20 7.95 -23.37 -5.02
N SER A 21 9.26 -23.59 -5.03
CA SER A 21 10.22 -22.51 -5.23
C SER A 21 10.24 -22.12 -6.72
N VAL A 22 10.21 -20.82 -6.99
CA VAL A 22 10.19 -20.25 -8.32
C VAL A 22 11.44 -19.43 -8.52
N PHE A 23 12.34 -19.93 -9.37
CA PHE A 23 13.61 -19.27 -9.67
C PHE A 23 13.52 -18.46 -10.95
N PRO A 24 14.34 -17.41 -11.13
CA PRO A 24 14.46 -16.73 -12.42
C PRO A 24 14.83 -17.72 -13.50
N LYS A 25 14.19 -17.62 -14.67
CA LYS A 25 14.56 -18.45 -15.84
C LYS A 25 15.96 -18.10 -16.34
N VAL A 26 16.33 -16.83 -16.30
CA VAL A 26 17.67 -16.33 -16.57
C VAL A 26 18.30 -15.89 -15.25
N LEU A 27 19.38 -16.58 -14.84
CA LEU A 27 20.08 -16.26 -13.61
C LEU A 27 21.01 -15.05 -13.82
N HIS A 28 21.04 -14.17 -12.84
CA HIS A 28 21.97 -13.05 -12.80
C HIS A 28 23.18 -13.36 -11.90
N PRO A 29 24.37 -12.82 -12.20
CA PRO A 29 25.50 -12.91 -11.29
C PRO A 29 25.10 -12.33 -9.92
N PRO A 30 25.42 -13.03 -8.80
CA PRO A 30 25.10 -12.52 -7.46
C PRO A 30 25.72 -11.15 -7.21
N LYS A 31 24.92 -10.23 -6.70
CA LYS A 31 25.39 -8.88 -6.35
C LYS A 31 24.56 -8.29 -5.22
N ILE A 32 25.17 -7.36 -4.49
CA ILE A 32 24.45 -6.55 -3.50
C ILE A 32 23.88 -5.32 -4.20
N LEU A 33 22.58 -5.11 -4.02
CA LEU A 33 21.88 -3.90 -4.43
C LEU A 33 21.65 -3.04 -3.20
N SER A 34 22.26 -1.85 -3.17
CA SER A 34 22.05 -0.89 -2.10
C SER A 34 20.63 -0.35 -2.15
N LEU A 35 19.94 -0.42 -1.02
CA LEU A 35 18.63 0.19 -0.84
C LEU A 35 18.79 1.67 -0.48
N SER A 36 17.92 2.49 -1.01
CA SER A 36 17.79 3.90 -0.60
C SER A 36 17.12 4.00 0.78
N ASN A 37 17.18 5.17 1.40
CA ASN A 37 16.44 5.39 2.65
C ASN A 37 14.92 5.30 2.44
N LEU A 38 14.41 5.60 1.23
CA LEU A 38 12.99 5.42 0.89
C LEU A 38 12.59 3.94 0.84
N ASP A 39 13.49 3.04 0.42
CA ASP A 39 13.24 1.60 0.43
C ASP A 39 13.21 1.01 1.86
N ARG A 40 13.91 1.66 2.79
CA ARG A 40 14.04 1.21 4.20
C ARG A 40 12.93 1.70 5.11
N GLN A 41 12.13 2.67 4.67
CA GLN A 41 11.11 3.31 5.51
C GLN A 41 9.94 2.39 5.89
N CYS A 42 9.72 1.28 5.14
CA CYS A 42 8.60 0.38 5.37
C CYS A 42 9.02 -1.09 5.16
N PRO A 43 9.79 -1.71 6.08
CA PRO A 43 10.33 -3.07 5.92
C PRO A 43 9.29 -4.16 6.23
N VAL A 44 8.13 -4.11 5.61
CA VAL A 44 7.04 -5.08 5.79
C VAL A 44 6.66 -5.73 4.45
N HIS A 45 5.94 -6.85 4.50
CA HIS A 45 5.27 -7.40 3.32
C HIS A 45 3.89 -6.78 3.18
N MET A 46 3.56 -6.37 1.96
CA MET A 46 2.21 -5.99 1.57
C MET A 46 1.53 -7.19 0.91
N TYR A 47 0.29 -7.44 1.28
CA TYR A 47 -0.51 -8.53 0.77
C TYR A 47 -1.74 -8.03 0.03
N LEU A 48 -2.01 -8.65 -1.14
CA LEU A 48 -3.20 -8.41 -1.95
C LEU A 48 -3.82 -9.74 -2.34
N VAL A 49 -5.15 -9.75 -2.47
CA VAL A 49 -5.90 -10.89 -2.99
C VAL A 49 -6.70 -10.44 -4.20
N PHE A 50 -6.52 -11.13 -5.31
CA PHE A 50 -7.26 -10.95 -6.56
C PHE A 50 -8.30 -12.06 -6.67
N PHE A 51 -9.54 -11.73 -7.02
CA PHE A 51 -10.61 -12.70 -7.21
C PHE A 51 -10.99 -12.80 -8.67
N TYR A 52 -11.03 -14.03 -9.21
CA TYR A 52 -11.45 -14.36 -10.58
C TYR A 52 -12.62 -15.31 -10.50
N GLU A 53 -13.81 -14.79 -10.83
CA GLU A 53 -15.04 -15.59 -10.84
C GLU A 53 -15.07 -16.54 -12.05
N HIS A 54 -15.70 -17.68 -11.89
CA HIS A 54 -15.90 -18.62 -13.00
C HIS A 54 -17.03 -18.12 -13.89
N GLU A 55 -16.72 -17.74 -15.12
CA GLU A 55 -17.72 -17.43 -16.14
C GLU A 55 -18.01 -18.69 -16.97
N ASN A 56 -19.30 -19.00 -17.16
CA ASN A 56 -19.77 -20.22 -17.85
C ASN A 56 -19.25 -20.41 -19.29
N ASN A 57 -18.63 -19.42 -19.89
CA ASN A 57 -18.06 -19.46 -21.24
C ASN A 57 -16.53 -19.48 -21.29
N ASN A 58 -15.85 -19.35 -20.17
CA ASN A 58 -14.39 -19.46 -20.12
C ASN A 58 -13.99 -20.83 -19.59
N LEU A 59 -13.52 -21.68 -20.50
CA LEU A 59 -12.77 -22.90 -20.17
C LEU A 59 -11.55 -22.46 -19.34
N PHE A 60 -11.70 -22.43 -18.01
CA PHE A 60 -10.51 -22.52 -17.19
C PHE A 60 -9.84 -23.84 -17.54
N VAL A 61 -8.74 -23.69 -18.26
CA VAL A 61 -7.84 -24.76 -18.55
C VAL A 61 -7.57 -25.52 -17.26
N ASP A 62 -7.43 -26.82 -17.34
CA ASP A 62 -7.05 -27.75 -16.28
C ASP A 62 -6.23 -27.09 -15.14
N ARG A 63 -6.55 -27.46 -13.90
CA ARG A 63 -5.92 -26.94 -12.67
C ARG A 63 -4.39 -26.85 -12.77
N ASP A 64 -3.76 -27.93 -13.29
CA ASP A 64 -2.30 -27.98 -13.47
C ASP A 64 -1.80 -26.92 -14.45
N SER A 65 -2.62 -26.51 -15.42
CA SER A 65 -2.32 -25.46 -16.37
C SER A 65 -2.26 -24.08 -15.72
N VAL A 66 -3.17 -23.76 -14.78
CA VAL A 66 -3.20 -22.47 -14.08
C VAL A 66 -1.95 -22.32 -13.23
N PHE A 67 -1.67 -23.29 -12.35
CA PHE A 67 -0.48 -23.24 -11.50
C PHE A 67 0.81 -23.18 -12.32
N ARG A 68 0.92 -24.02 -13.36
CA ARG A 68 2.10 -24.03 -14.25
C ARG A 68 2.26 -22.70 -15.00
N GLY A 69 1.17 -22.14 -15.53
CA GLY A 69 1.20 -20.87 -16.24
C GLY A 69 1.66 -19.72 -15.34
N LEU A 70 1.11 -19.63 -14.13
CA LEU A 70 1.53 -18.64 -13.14
C LEU A 70 2.98 -18.83 -12.70
N LYS A 71 3.42 -20.07 -12.50
CA LYS A 71 4.81 -20.40 -12.15
C LYS A 71 5.78 -19.96 -13.25
N CYS A 72 5.55 -20.39 -14.48
CA CYS A 72 6.43 -20.05 -15.61
C CYS A 72 6.41 -18.54 -15.90
N GLY A 73 5.25 -17.88 -15.79
CA GLY A 73 5.16 -16.42 -15.92
C GLY A 73 5.96 -15.68 -14.85
N LEU A 74 5.97 -16.20 -13.62
CA LEU A 74 6.78 -15.64 -12.53
C LEU A 74 8.29 -15.88 -12.77
N GLU A 75 8.70 -17.02 -13.30
CA GLU A 75 10.10 -17.31 -13.69
C GLU A 75 10.63 -16.28 -14.71
N GLU A 76 9.81 -15.93 -15.71
CA GLU A 76 10.13 -14.88 -16.69
C GLU A 76 10.18 -13.49 -16.02
N ALA A 77 9.18 -13.16 -15.21
CA ALA A 77 9.14 -11.87 -14.50
C ALA A 77 10.36 -11.70 -13.59
N LEU A 78 10.73 -12.72 -12.82
CA LEU A 78 11.91 -12.70 -11.94
C LEU A 78 13.24 -12.60 -12.71
N SER A 79 13.27 -13.00 -13.98
CA SER A 79 14.47 -12.83 -14.83
C SER A 79 14.72 -11.36 -15.14
N VAL A 80 13.69 -10.56 -15.27
CA VAL A 80 13.78 -9.11 -15.53
C VAL A 80 13.80 -8.31 -14.22
N TRP A 81 12.94 -8.69 -13.27
CA TRP A 81 12.86 -8.13 -11.93
C TRP A 81 13.74 -8.91 -10.94
N TYR A 82 15.00 -9.18 -11.34
CA TYR A 82 15.92 -10.06 -10.59
C TYR A 82 16.12 -9.70 -9.10
N PRO A 83 16.01 -8.44 -8.63
CA PRO A 83 16.08 -8.16 -7.20
C PRO A 83 14.95 -8.82 -6.41
N ALA A 84 13.78 -9.06 -7.03
CA ALA A 84 12.65 -9.75 -6.41
C ALA A 84 12.94 -11.23 -6.11
N ALA A 85 13.91 -11.82 -6.81
CA ALA A 85 14.42 -13.16 -6.52
C ALA A 85 15.54 -13.18 -5.47
N GLY A 86 15.85 -12.04 -4.88
CA GLY A 86 16.88 -11.89 -3.84
C GLY A 86 16.38 -12.13 -2.43
N ARG A 87 17.19 -11.66 -1.48
CA ARG A 87 16.89 -11.65 -0.03
C ARG A 87 17.36 -10.33 0.58
N LEU A 88 16.72 -9.88 1.64
CA LEU A 88 17.24 -8.79 2.44
C LEU A 88 18.53 -9.23 3.15
N THR A 89 19.46 -8.32 3.33
CA THR A 89 20.70 -8.55 4.07
C THR A 89 21.11 -7.27 4.78
N LEU A 90 21.82 -7.39 5.89
CA LEU A 90 22.40 -6.23 6.56
C LEU A 90 23.48 -5.61 5.70
N ASN A 91 23.61 -4.29 5.79
CA ASN A 91 24.74 -3.59 5.17
C ASN A 91 25.99 -3.81 6.04
N PRO A 92 27.10 -4.35 5.49
CA PRO A 92 28.31 -4.59 6.27
C PRO A 92 28.96 -3.32 6.87
N SER A 93 28.70 -2.16 6.27
CA SER A 93 29.25 -0.86 6.73
C SER A 93 28.34 -0.13 7.71
N ASP A 94 27.07 -0.55 7.85
CA ASP A 94 26.09 0.05 8.73
C ASP A 94 24.98 -0.98 9.02
N GLU A 95 25.13 -1.72 10.12
CA GLU A 95 24.24 -2.82 10.50
C GLU A 95 22.76 -2.39 10.71
N ASN A 96 22.51 -1.08 10.84
CA ASN A 96 21.15 -0.56 10.93
C ASN A 96 20.49 -0.40 9.55
N LYS A 97 21.21 -0.67 8.46
CA LYS A 97 20.71 -0.52 7.10
C LYS A 97 20.57 -1.85 6.39
N LEU A 98 19.50 -1.96 5.61
CA LEU A 98 19.23 -3.11 4.76
C LEU A 98 19.70 -2.86 3.33
N ASN A 99 20.14 -3.94 2.69
CA ASN A 99 20.40 -4.06 1.25
C ASN A 99 19.61 -5.26 0.70
N VAL A 100 19.64 -5.45 -0.61
CA VAL A 100 19.15 -6.67 -1.25
C VAL A 100 20.35 -7.47 -1.79
N TRP A 101 20.48 -8.70 -1.34
CA TRP A 101 21.37 -9.66 -1.96
C TRP A 101 20.63 -10.34 -3.11
N CYS A 102 20.95 -9.94 -4.35
CA CYS A 102 20.42 -10.53 -5.58
C CYS A 102 21.12 -11.87 -5.82
N ASN A 103 20.64 -12.94 -5.18
CA ASN A 103 21.27 -14.25 -5.11
C ASN A 103 20.46 -15.35 -5.82
N ASN A 104 19.44 -14.97 -6.58
CA ASN A 104 18.55 -15.88 -7.33
C ASN A 104 17.85 -16.93 -6.44
N LYS A 105 17.68 -16.70 -5.14
CA LYS A 105 16.96 -17.63 -4.24
C LYS A 105 15.47 -17.75 -4.55
N GLY A 106 14.94 -16.86 -5.42
CA GLY A 106 13.61 -16.96 -5.99
C GLY A 106 12.48 -16.60 -5.03
N ALA A 107 11.27 -16.84 -5.51
CA ALA A 107 9.98 -16.64 -4.84
C ALA A 107 9.38 -17.98 -4.41
N ILE A 108 8.28 -17.91 -3.63
CA ILE A 108 7.47 -19.10 -3.30
C ILE A 108 6.10 -18.95 -3.95
N LEU A 109 5.65 -19.99 -4.65
CA LEU A 109 4.30 -20.12 -5.17
C LEU A 109 3.61 -21.34 -4.55
N VAL A 110 2.45 -21.10 -3.95
CA VAL A 110 1.64 -22.13 -3.29
C VAL A 110 0.37 -22.36 -4.07
N GLU A 111 -0.03 -23.61 -4.22
CA GLU A 111 -1.34 -24.01 -4.70
C GLU A 111 -2.20 -24.46 -3.51
N ALA A 112 -3.44 -23.98 -3.48
CA ALA A 112 -4.39 -24.30 -2.43
C ALA A 112 -5.78 -24.54 -3.00
N GLU A 113 -6.66 -25.11 -2.19
CA GLU A 113 -8.07 -25.31 -2.53
C GLU A 113 -8.98 -25.09 -1.34
N THR A 114 -10.21 -24.72 -1.62
CA THR A 114 -11.30 -24.60 -0.65
C THR A 114 -12.63 -25.01 -1.28
N GLN A 115 -13.55 -25.56 -0.48
CA GLN A 115 -14.91 -25.86 -0.90
C GLN A 115 -15.83 -24.63 -0.86
N VAL A 116 -15.36 -23.50 -0.30
CA VAL A 116 -16.11 -22.25 -0.30
C VAL A 116 -16.32 -21.78 -1.74
N GLU A 117 -17.48 -21.18 -2.01
CA GLU A 117 -17.74 -20.46 -3.26
C GLU A 117 -17.42 -18.98 -3.10
N ILE A 118 -16.90 -18.33 -4.13
CA ILE A 118 -16.59 -16.88 -4.10
C ILE A 118 -17.85 -16.05 -3.77
N SER A 119 -19.00 -16.44 -4.33
CA SER A 119 -20.30 -15.80 -4.08
C SER A 119 -20.71 -15.80 -2.59
N LYS A 120 -20.22 -16.76 -1.80
CA LYS A 120 -20.46 -16.85 -0.35
C LYS A 120 -19.58 -15.95 0.49
N LEU A 121 -18.57 -15.32 -0.09
CA LEU A 121 -17.75 -14.32 0.59
C LEU A 121 -18.47 -12.97 0.76
N GLY A 122 -19.61 -12.79 0.06
CA GLY A 122 -20.37 -11.54 0.07
C GLY A 122 -19.69 -10.43 -0.74
N ASP A 123 -19.64 -9.22 -0.18
CA ASP A 123 -19.01 -8.08 -0.83
C ASP A 123 -17.48 -8.18 -0.74
N LEU A 124 -16.84 -8.49 -1.87
CA LEU A 124 -15.38 -8.68 -1.97
C LEU A 124 -14.58 -7.40 -1.64
N SER A 125 -15.24 -6.24 -1.61
CA SER A 125 -14.62 -5.00 -1.15
C SER A 125 -14.39 -4.99 0.37
N GLN A 126 -15.20 -5.74 1.13
CA GLN A 126 -15.10 -5.80 2.58
C GLN A 126 -13.98 -6.75 3.02
N TYR A 127 -13.28 -6.34 4.06
CA TYR A 127 -12.32 -7.23 4.71
C TYR A 127 -13.07 -8.24 5.59
N ASN A 128 -12.58 -9.47 5.57
CA ASN A 128 -12.93 -10.51 6.52
C ASN A 128 -11.72 -11.44 6.74
N ASP A 129 -11.69 -12.16 7.86
CA ASP A 129 -10.56 -13.00 8.26
C ASP A 129 -10.29 -14.17 7.31
N PHE A 130 -11.26 -14.55 6.48
CA PHE A 130 -11.04 -15.58 5.47
C PHE A 130 -10.02 -15.14 4.41
N LEU A 131 -9.93 -13.84 4.12
CA LEU A 131 -8.96 -13.29 3.17
C LEU A 131 -7.51 -13.59 3.59
N GLU A 132 -7.25 -13.66 4.91
CA GLU A 132 -5.92 -13.98 5.44
C GLU A 132 -5.46 -15.42 5.11
N LYS A 133 -6.42 -16.32 4.87
CA LYS A 133 -6.16 -17.71 4.45
C LYS A 133 -5.88 -17.84 2.96
N LEU A 134 -6.13 -16.79 2.17
CA LEU A 134 -5.93 -16.77 0.71
C LEU A 134 -4.54 -16.26 0.32
N VAL A 135 -3.68 -15.95 1.30
CA VAL A 135 -2.28 -15.55 1.08
C VAL A 135 -1.35 -16.48 1.87
N TYR A 136 -0.25 -16.84 1.22
CA TYR A 136 0.81 -17.57 1.90
C TYR A 136 1.68 -16.59 2.70
N LYS A 137 1.73 -16.80 4.02
CA LYS A 137 2.58 -16.04 4.94
C LYS A 137 3.64 -16.98 5.51
N PRO A 138 4.84 -17.01 4.94
CA PRO A 138 5.90 -17.87 5.45
C PRO A 138 6.34 -17.41 6.84
N VAL A 139 6.55 -18.36 7.74
CA VAL A 139 7.11 -18.12 9.08
C VAL A 139 8.61 -18.37 9.01
N PHE A 140 9.40 -17.43 9.50
CA PHE A 140 10.85 -17.56 9.66
C PHE A 140 11.25 -17.21 11.08
N ASP A 141 12.07 -18.06 11.69
CA ASP A 141 12.54 -17.90 13.07
C ASP A 141 13.57 -16.76 13.18
N GLY A 142 13.09 -15.53 13.09
CA GLY A 142 13.88 -14.32 13.34
C GLY A 142 14.91 -13.93 12.28
N ASP A 143 15.18 -14.77 11.29
CA ASP A 143 16.16 -14.47 10.21
C ASP A 143 15.45 -13.98 8.95
N PHE A 144 15.23 -12.66 8.86
CA PHE A 144 14.65 -12.02 7.67
C PHE A 144 15.47 -12.24 6.38
N SER A 145 16.75 -12.65 6.50
CA SER A 145 17.61 -12.95 5.35
C SER A 145 17.19 -14.23 4.63
N GLN A 146 16.34 -15.04 5.22
CA GLN A 146 15.74 -16.22 4.59
C GLN A 146 14.39 -15.93 3.95
N MET A 147 13.74 -14.81 4.30
CA MET A 147 12.40 -14.48 3.85
C MET A 147 12.37 -14.13 2.36
N PRO A 148 11.56 -14.80 1.52
CA PRO A 148 11.38 -14.42 0.13
C PRO A 148 10.79 -13.01 0.02
N LEU A 149 11.25 -12.24 -0.96
CA LEU A 149 10.73 -10.88 -1.23
C LEU A 149 9.40 -10.91 -2.00
N VAL A 150 9.08 -12.05 -2.60
CA VAL A 150 7.80 -12.33 -3.27
C VAL A 150 7.30 -13.70 -2.86
N VAL A 151 6.06 -13.75 -2.44
CA VAL A 151 5.31 -14.99 -2.18
C VAL A 151 3.96 -14.91 -2.86
N ALA A 152 3.42 -16.04 -3.29
CA ALA A 152 2.08 -16.07 -3.87
C ALA A 152 1.36 -17.37 -3.55
N GLN A 153 0.04 -17.30 -3.54
CA GLN A 153 -0.85 -18.44 -3.37
C GLN A 153 -1.96 -18.35 -4.41
N VAL A 154 -2.15 -19.41 -5.19
CA VAL A 154 -3.34 -19.57 -6.03
C VAL A 154 -4.28 -20.55 -5.36
N THR A 155 -5.50 -20.10 -5.07
CA THR A 155 -6.52 -20.92 -4.39
C THR A 155 -7.69 -21.18 -5.34
N LYS A 156 -8.00 -22.45 -5.57
CA LYS A 156 -9.20 -22.88 -6.31
C LYS A 156 -10.40 -22.93 -5.36
N PHE A 157 -11.49 -22.34 -5.77
CA PHE A 157 -12.76 -22.35 -5.02
C PHE A 157 -13.70 -23.46 -5.49
N GLY A 158 -14.64 -23.86 -4.64
CA GLY A 158 -15.65 -24.88 -4.95
C GLY A 158 -16.49 -24.55 -6.18
N CYS A 159 -16.72 -23.27 -6.48
CA CYS A 159 -17.43 -22.80 -7.68
C CYS A 159 -16.57 -22.84 -8.96
N GLY A 160 -15.32 -23.27 -8.92
CA GLY A 160 -14.41 -23.27 -10.05
C GLY A 160 -13.67 -21.94 -10.29
N GLY A 161 -14.00 -20.89 -9.58
CA GLY A 161 -13.25 -19.63 -9.57
C GLY A 161 -11.92 -19.75 -8.82
N TYR A 162 -11.10 -18.70 -8.89
CA TYR A 162 -9.78 -18.66 -8.27
C TYR A 162 -9.54 -17.36 -7.53
N SER A 163 -8.72 -17.42 -6.48
CA SER A 163 -8.03 -16.24 -5.97
C SER A 163 -6.54 -16.37 -6.16
N ILE A 164 -5.87 -15.21 -6.34
CA ILE A 164 -4.41 -15.12 -6.33
C ILE A 164 -4.04 -14.16 -5.20
N GLY A 165 -3.47 -14.71 -4.13
CA GLY A 165 -2.92 -13.95 -3.02
C GLY A 165 -1.45 -13.69 -3.27
N ILE A 166 -1.01 -12.43 -3.18
CA ILE A 166 0.37 -12.03 -3.43
C ILE A 166 0.89 -11.27 -2.23
N GLY A 167 2.07 -11.66 -1.74
CA GLY A 167 2.85 -10.93 -0.74
C GLY A 167 4.14 -10.43 -1.37
N ILE A 168 4.42 -9.13 -1.23
CA ILE A 168 5.64 -8.50 -1.75
C ILE A 168 6.29 -7.63 -0.69
N SER A 169 7.61 -7.61 -0.67
CA SER A 169 8.37 -6.77 0.26
C SER A 169 8.27 -5.29 -0.11
N HIS A 170 7.77 -4.48 0.80
CA HIS A 170 7.71 -3.02 0.60
C HIS A 170 9.10 -2.37 0.59
N SER A 171 10.13 -3.03 1.13
CA SER A 171 11.52 -2.60 0.95
C SER A 171 11.99 -2.67 -0.51
N LEU A 172 11.26 -3.38 -1.38
CA LEU A 172 11.63 -3.52 -2.78
C LEU A 172 10.70 -2.76 -3.72
N PHE A 173 9.41 -2.64 -3.36
CA PHE A 173 8.36 -2.09 -4.22
C PHE A 173 7.54 -1.04 -3.48
N ASP A 174 7.33 0.11 -4.08
CA ASP A 174 6.19 0.96 -3.79
C ASP A 174 4.97 0.56 -4.65
N GLY A 175 3.87 1.29 -4.53
CA GLY A 175 2.65 0.97 -5.28
C GLY A 175 2.83 0.88 -6.79
N PRO A 176 3.40 1.91 -7.47
CA PRO A 176 3.67 1.87 -8.90
C PRO A 176 4.59 0.72 -9.33
N ALA A 177 5.70 0.49 -8.62
CA ALA A 177 6.64 -0.59 -8.94
C ALA A 177 6.00 -1.97 -8.72
N ALA A 178 5.18 -2.13 -7.68
CA ALA A 178 4.42 -3.34 -7.42
C ALA A 178 3.41 -3.63 -8.54
N TYR A 179 2.69 -2.60 -8.97
CA TYR A 179 1.74 -2.71 -10.07
C TYR A 179 2.43 -3.14 -11.37
N ASP A 180 3.55 -2.49 -11.74
CA ASP A 180 4.32 -2.81 -12.94
C ASP A 180 4.88 -4.26 -12.88
N PHE A 181 5.38 -4.70 -11.72
CA PHE A 181 5.83 -6.08 -11.52
C PHE A 181 4.70 -7.10 -11.72
N MET A 182 3.53 -6.85 -11.12
CA MET A 182 2.38 -7.75 -11.25
C MET A 182 1.85 -7.79 -12.68
N CYS A 183 1.84 -6.65 -13.40
CA CYS A 183 1.48 -6.57 -14.80
C CYS A 183 2.45 -7.38 -15.68
N ALA A 184 3.76 -7.29 -15.45
CA ALA A 184 4.76 -8.07 -16.16
C ALA A 184 4.57 -9.58 -15.91
N TRP A 185 4.33 -9.98 -14.66
CA TRP A 185 4.06 -11.38 -14.32
C TRP A 185 2.76 -11.87 -14.96
N ALA A 186 1.68 -11.13 -14.89
CA ALA A 186 0.39 -11.49 -15.50
C ALA A 186 0.51 -11.62 -17.02
N SER A 187 1.19 -10.70 -17.71
CA SER A 187 1.41 -10.74 -19.15
C SER A 187 2.20 -11.99 -19.57
N ASN A 188 3.26 -12.33 -18.86
CA ASN A 188 4.04 -13.53 -19.12
C ASN A 188 3.19 -14.81 -18.90
N SER A 189 2.37 -14.83 -17.85
CA SER A 189 1.46 -15.95 -17.56
C SER A 189 0.42 -16.13 -18.65
N ALA A 190 -0.19 -15.03 -19.14
CA ALA A 190 -1.20 -15.05 -20.21
C ALA A 190 -0.64 -15.60 -21.53
N VAL A 191 0.59 -15.23 -21.90
CA VAL A 191 1.27 -15.78 -23.09
C VAL A 191 1.45 -17.28 -22.99
N ILE A 192 1.89 -17.78 -21.84
CA ILE A 192 2.13 -19.21 -21.60
C ILE A 192 0.82 -20.01 -21.60
N MET A 193 -0.25 -19.44 -21.02
CA MET A 193 -1.57 -20.06 -21.00
C MET A 193 -2.34 -19.93 -22.32
N LYS A 194 -1.74 -19.29 -23.34
CA LYS A 194 -2.37 -19.02 -24.66
C LYS A 194 -3.70 -18.23 -24.55
N GLN A 195 -3.79 -17.36 -23.59
CA GLN A 195 -4.91 -16.44 -23.46
C GLN A 195 -4.76 -15.33 -24.52
N HIS A 196 -5.73 -15.22 -25.44
CA HIS A 196 -5.62 -14.46 -26.68
C HIS A 196 -5.63 -12.92 -26.54
N LYS A 197 -5.73 -12.38 -25.35
CA LYS A 197 -5.53 -10.97 -25.07
C LYS A 197 -4.55 -10.77 -23.92
N ALA A 198 -3.27 -10.73 -24.27
CA ALA A 198 -2.35 -9.98 -23.43
C ALA A 198 -2.90 -8.54 -23.41
N LEU A 199 -3.37 -8.06 -22.25
CA LEU A 199 -3.61 -6.64 -22.05
C LEU A 199 -2.36 -5.91 -22.54
N GLU A 200 -2.53 -4.86 -23.35
CA GLU A 200 -1.43 -3.91 -23.64
C GLU A 200 -1.08 -3.15 -22.34
N LEU A 201 -0.58 -3.90 -21.37
CA LEU A 201 -0.04 -3.33 -20.15
C LEU A 201 1.32 -2.75 -20.50
N PRO A 202 1.66 -1.55 -20.01
CA PRO A 202 2.93 -0.92 -20.31
C PRO A 202 4.07 -1.83 -19.84
N ASN A 203 4.71 -2.51 -20.78
CA ASN A 203 5.85 -3.41 -20.50
C ASN A 203 7.11 -2.54 -20.35
N LYS A 204 7.16 -1.80 -19.24
CA LYS A 204 8.30 -0.95 -18.90
C LYS A 204 9.42 -1.80 -18.35
N LEU A 205 10.61 -1.67 -18.91
CA LEU A 205 11.79 -2.32 -18.37
C LEU A 205 12.13 -1.68 -17.00
N PRO A 206 12.27 -2.48 -15.93
CA PRO A 206 12.56 -1.95 -14.62
C PRO A 206 13.98 -1.41 -14.51
N VAL A 207 14.13 -0.23 -13.93
CA VAL A 207 15.42 0.37 -13.57
C VAL A 207 15.67 0.12 -12.08
N HIS A 208 16.66 -0.72 -11.78
CA HIS A 208 16.93 -1.21 -10.41
C HIS A 208 17.96 -0.39 -9.64
N ASP A 209 18.68 0.52 -10.28
CA ASP A 209 19.70 1.33 -9.62
C ASP A 209 19.05 2.39 -8.71
N ARG A 210 18.92 2.05 -7.42
CA ARG A 210 18.37 2.91 -6.38
C ARG A 210 19.42 3.76 -5.72
N GLY A 211 20.57 3.13 -5.44
CA GLY A 211 21.67 3.75 -4.69
C GLY A 211 22.21 4.96 -5.41
N THR A 212 22.63 4.80 -6.67
CA THR A 212 23.19 5.88 -7.46
C THR A 212 22.17 6.97 -7.77
N LEU A 213 20.92 6.57 -8.10
CA LEU A 213 19.89 7.54 -8.50
C LEU A 213 19.36 8.38 -7.33
N LEU A 214 19.25 7.82 -6.14
CA LEU A 214 18.73 8.52 -4.96
C LEU A 214 19.82 8.97 -3.99
N MET A 215 20.91 8.20 -3.82
CA MET A 215 21.98 8.51 -2.88
C MET A 215 23.19 9.20 -3.55
N GLY A 216 23.56 8.80 -4.77
CA GLY A 216 24.74 9.33 -5.45
C GLY A 216 24.63 10.78 -5.91
N LYS A 217 23.40 11.27 -6.14
CA LYS A 217 23.13 12.67 -6.52
C LYS A 217 23.06 13.63 -5.34
N PHE A 218 22.93 13.12 -4.13
CA PHE A 218 22.88 13.90 -2.88
C PHE A 218 24.18 13.78 -2.07
N GLY A 219 25.13 12.95 -2.51
CA GLY A 219 26.42 12.78 -1.86
C GLY A 219 27.39 13.87 -2.27
N HIS A 220 27.89 14.63 -1.32
CA HIS A 220 29.05 15.50 -1.21
C HIS A 220 28.86 16.99 -0.97
N GLU A 221 27.64 17.53 -0.94
CA GLU A 221 27.46 18.86 -0.35
C GLU A 221 26.32 18.80 0.68
N ALA A 222 26.65 18.35 1.89
CA ALA A 222 25.84 18.72 3.04
C ALA A 222 25.96 20.25 3.19
N PRO A 223 24.88 21.03 3.08
CA PRO A 223 24.95 22.42 3.44
C PRO A 223 25.23 22.49 4.93
N LYS A 224 26.48 22.75 5.28
CA LYS A 224 26.87 23.12 6.64
C LYS A 224 26.03 24.35 7.02
N GLY A 225 24.97 24.14 7.81
CA GLY A 225 24.34 25.27 8.50
C GLY A 225 22.88 25.58 8.25
N VAL A 226 22.03 24.70 7.73
CA VAL A 226 20.57 24.97 7.62
C VAL A 226 19.79 24.56 8.89
N GLY A 227 20.38 23.75 9.76
CA GLY A 227 19.74 23.29 11.00
C GLY A 227 19.68 24.29 12.16
N ALA A 228 20.31 25.47 12.08
CA ALA A 228 20.49 26.33 13.26
C ALA A 228 20.07 27.81 13.11
N LYS A 229 19.47 28.24 12.00
CA LYS A 229 19.18 29.67 11.78
C LYS A 229 17.73 30.08 11.54
N LEU A 230 16.75 29.25 11.89
CA LEU A 230 15.30 29.58 11.77
C LEU A 230 14.59 29.71 13.11
N LEU A 231 15.31 30.01 14.19
CA LEU A 231 14.73 30.21 15.53
C LEU A 231 14.81 31.67 16.02
N GLN A 232 14.79 32.65 15.13
CA GLN A 232 14.60 34.06 15.58
C GLN A 232 13.81 34.81 14.51
N ASN A 233 12.49 34.75 14.62
CA ASN A 233 11.55 35.88 14.49
C ASN A 233 10.12 35.30 14.62
N GLY A 234 9.46 35.76 15.67
CA GLY A 234 8.13 35.33 16.04
C GLY A 234 7.11 35.68 14.95
N ASN A 235 6.36 34.68 14.57
CA ASN A 235 4.93 34.61 14.31
C ASN A 235 4.63 33.29 13.65
N ASP A 236 3.96 32.40 14.38
CA ASP A 236 3.10 31.26 13.95
C ASP A 236 3.42 30.46 12.67
N VAL A 237 4.66 30.16 12.42
CA VAL A 237 5.05 29.06 11.52
C VAL A 237 5.55 27.92 12.39
N VAL A 238 4.65 27.04 12.84
CA VAL A 238 5.07 25.71 13.31
C VAL A 238 5.86 25.10 12.16
N PRO A 239 7.15 24.84 12.33
CA PRO A 239 8.00 24.56 11.18
C PRO A 239 7.50 23.29 10.50
N LEU A 240 7.23 23.38 9.20
CA LEU A 240 6.96 22.27 8.31
C LEU A 240 8.02 21.14 8.50
N VAL A 241 9.22 21.47 8.94
CA VAL A 241 10.33 20.57 9.26
C VAL A 241 10.08 19.72 10.51
N LEU A 242 9.47 20.26 11.57
CA LEU A 242 9.12 19.49 12.78
C LEU A 242 7.96 18.51 12.52
N THR A 243 6.98 18.92 11.73
CA THR A 243 5.90 18.02 11.30
C THR A 243 6.38 16.92 10.37
N ARG A 244 7.44 17.14 9.60
CA ARG A 244 8.05 16.16 8.70
C ARG A 244 8.84 15.08 9.44
N ALA A 245 9.73 15.50 10.36
CA ALA A 245 10.47 14.56 11.19
C ALA A 245 9.51 13.70 12.02
N ALA A 246 8.51 14.34 12.66
CA ALA A 246 7.47 13.67 13.40
C ALA A 246 6.69 12.64 12.55
N ALA A 247 6.40 12.96 11.28
CA ALA A 247 5.70 12.06 10.38
C ALA A 247 6.49 10.79 10.05
N VAL A 248 7.79 10.96 9.78
CA VAL A 248 8.71 9.84 9.47
C VAL A 248 8.91 8.98 10.71
N ASP A 249 9.21 9.59 11.83
CA ASP A 249 9.42 8.91 13.10
C ASP A 249 8.17 8.12 13.51
N HIS A 250 6.99 8.69 13.30
CA HIS A 250 5.72 8.06 13.63
C HIS A 250 5.46 6.80 12.79
N LEU A 251 5.66 6.88 11.47
CA LEU A 251 5.54 5.72 10.59
C LEU A 251 6.53 4.61 11.00
N TYR A 252 7.76 4.98 11.30
CA TYR A 252 8.76 4.01 11.72
C TYR A 252 8.43 3.37 13.08
N GLN A 253 7.97 4.13 14.08
CA GLN A 253 7.52 3.59 15.35
C GLN A 253 6.34 2.62 15.17
N LEU A 254 5.39 2.95 14.27
CA LEU A 254 4.29 2.05 13.92
C LEU A 254 4.80 0.72 13.37
N ILE A 255 5.74 0.79 12.44
CA ILE A 255 6.32 -0.40 11.82
C ILE A 255 7.09 -1.22 12.85
N MET A 256 7.87 -0.57 13.71
CA MET A 256 8.63 -1.24 14.76
C MET A 256 7.72 -1.85 15.84
N GLN A 257 6.62 -1.18 16.19
CA GLN A 257 5.61 -1.74 17.09
C GLN A 257 4.92 -2.94 16.45
N ALA A 258 4.54 -2.86 15.19
CA ALA A 258 3.97 -3.98 14.44
C ALA A 258 4.97 -5.14 14.30
N ALA A 259 6.25 -4.86 14.03
CA ALA A 259 7.31 -5.88 13.94
C ALA A 259 7.63 -6.52 15.31
N ALA A 260 7.73 -5.73 16.38
CA ALA A 260 7.95 -6.23 17.73
C ALA A 260 6.76 -7.06 18.24
N ALA A 261 5.55 -6.67 17.84
CA ALA A 261 4.34 -7.39 18.18
C ALA A 261 4.25 -8.72 17.43
N SER A 262 4.83 -8.87 16.23
CA SER A 262 4.91 -10.16 15.54
C SER A 262 5.89 -11.15 16.22
N SER A 263 6.80 -10.69 17.08
CA SER A 263 7.63 -11.57 17.91
C SER A 263 6.96 -12.01 19.21
N ASP A 264 5.92 -11.29 19.66
CA ASP A 264 5.12 -11.60 20.85
C ASP A 264 3.64 -11.79 20.42
N GLN A 265 3.30 -12.97 19.90
CA GLN A 265 1.95 -13.30 19.40
C GLN A 265 0.80 -12.96 20.38
N ILE A 266 1.10 -12.87 21.67
CA ILE A 266 0.12 -12.58 22.74
C ILE A 266 -0.28 -11.08 22.78
N LYS A 267 0.56 -10.16 22.31
CA LYS A 267 0.26 -8.71 22.35
C LYS A 267 -0.35 -8.19 21.06
N LEU A 268 -0.08 -8.84 19.91
CA LEU A 268 -0.71 -8.50 18.64
C LEU A 268 -2.22 -8.78 18.67
N ASP A 269 -2.61 -9.96 19.17
CA ASP A 269 -4.02 -10.35 19.30
C ASP A 269 -4.85 -9.32 20.09
N GLN A 270 -4.23 -8.56 21.01
CA GLN A 270 -4.92 -7.50 21.77
C GLN A 270 -5.02 -6.16 21.04
N ILE A 271 -4.12 -5.85 20.12
CA ILE A 271 -4.14 -4.58 19.36
C ILE A 271 -4.88 -4.76 18.04
N GLU A 272 -4.64 -5.85 17.31
CA GLU A 272 -5.34 -6.17 16.05
C GLU A 272 -6.82 -6.51 16.29
N ASN A 273 -7.15 -7.23 17.34
CA ASN A 273 -8.53 -7.60 17.71
C ASN A 273 -9.42 -6.40 18.10
N ASN A 274 -8.85 -5.19 18.26
CA ASN A 274 -9.61 -4.01 18.62
C ASN A 274 -10.01 -3.13 17.42
N TYR A 275 -9.51 -3.37 16.21
CA TYR A 275 -9.87 -2.57 15.05
C TYR A 275 -10.85 -3.31 14.14
N VAL A 276 -11.89 -2.59 13.73
CA VAL A 276 -12.80 -3.04 12.67
C VAL A 276 -12.38 -2.40 11.36
N HIS A 277 -12.03 -3.22 10.39
CA HIS A 277 -11.69 -2.78 9.03
C HIS A 277 -12.95 -2.75 8.18
N LYS A 278 -13.34 -1.56 7.72
CA LYS A 278 -14.54 -1.38 6.90
C LYS A 278 -14.22 -0.62 5.63
N THR A 279 -14.81 -1.10 4.52
CA THR A 279 -14.75 -0.42 3.23
C THR A 279 -16.02 0.38 3.02
N PHE A 280 -15.87 1.64 2.63
CA PHE A 280 -16.94 2.55 2.26
C PHE A 280 -16.81 2.87 0.77
N HIS A 281 -17.88 2.64 0.03
CA HIS A 281 -17.95 3.02 -1.37
C HIS A 281 -18.41 4.48 -1.52
N LEU A 282 -17.55 5.33 -2.08
CA LEU A 282 -17.91 6.67 -2.53
C LEU A 282 -18.13 6.61 -4.05
N SER A 283 -19.40 6.72 -4.44
CA SER A 283 -19.73 6.74 -5.87
C SER A 283 -19.13 7.97 -6.58
N GLY A 284 -18.86 7.84 -7.88
CA GLY A 284 -18.41 8.97 -8.67
C GLY A 284 -19.35 10.18 -8.58
N ALA A 285 -20.67 9.95 -8.44
CA ALA A 285 -21.64 11.02 -8.24
C ALA A 285 -21.47 11.75 -6.91
N LEU A 286 -21.19 11.01 -5.81
CA LEU A 286 -20.92 11.60 -4.50
C LEU A 286 -19.61 12.41 -4.53
N ILE A 287 -18.56 11.89 -5.13
CA ILE A 287 -17.28 12.59 -5.27
C ILE A 287 -17.45 13.90 -6.05
N GLU A 288 -18.22 13.89 -7.13
CA GLU A 288 -18.51 15.10 -7.90
C GLU A 288 -19.39 16.08 -7.12
N SER A 289 -20.29 15.60 -6.25
CA SER A 289 -21.06 16.45 -5.33
C SER A 289 -20.15 17.14 -4.31
N LEU A 290 -19.21 16.41 -3.70
CA LEU A 290 -18.22 16.97 -2.78
C LEU A 290 -17.33 18.00 -3.48
N LYS A 291 -16.91 17.75 -4.72
CA LYS A 291 -16.16 18.73 -5.51
C LYS A 291 -16.98 20.01 -5.75
N ARG A 292 -18.26 19.91 -6.10
CA ARG A 292 -19.14 21.08 -6.27
C ARG A 292 -19.29 21.89 -4.99
N GLU A 293 -19.38 21.24 -3.83
CA GLU A 293 -19.40 21.93 -2.52
C GLU A 293 -18.12 22.74 -2.30
N VAL A 294 -16.95 22.19 -2.65
CA VAL A 294 -15.66 22.89 -2.58
C VAL A 294 -15.62 24.13 -3.48
N PHE A 295 -16.24 24.06 -4.67
CA PHE A 295 -16.21 25.13 -5.68
C PHE A 295 -17.26 26.22 -5.45
N GLY A 296 -18.32 25.98 -4.65
CA GLY A 296 -19.37 26.94 -4.42
C GLY A 296 -20.19 27.30 -5.68
N GLY A 297 -20.24 26.44 -6.67
CA GLY A 297 -20.97 26.66 -7.93
C GLY A 297 -20.31 27.66 -8.89
N ASP A 298 -19.24 28.33 -8.52
CA ASP A 298 -18.51 29.24 -9.39
C ASP A 298 -17.43 28.49 -10.18
N MET A 299 -17.61 28.41 -11.50
CA MET A 299 -16.71 27.69 -12.43
C MET A 299 -15.39 28.44 -12.68
N GLY A 300 -15.02 29.36 -11.80
CA GLY A 300 -13.82 30.19 -11.87
C GLY A 300 -12.52 29.48 -11.60
N GLY A 301 -12.09 28.54 -12.45
CA GLY A 301 -10.69 28.12 -12.56
C GLY A 301 -10.09 27.23 -11.44
N PHE A 302 -10.81 26.99 -10.35
CA PHE A 302 -10.32 26.14 -9.27
C PHE A 302 -10.80 24.68 -9.47
N SER A 303 -9.88 23.73 -9.66
CA SER A 303 -10.20 22.30 -9.74
C SER A 303 -9.50 21.53 -8.63
N CYS A 304 -10.14 20.50 -8.04
CA CYS A 304 -9.49 19.59 -7.11
C CYS A 304 -9.55 18.14 -7.60
N SER A 305 -8.55 17.35 -7.23
CA SER A 305 -8.56 15.93 -7.54
C SER A 305 -9.57 15.18 -6.64
N SER A 306 -10.00 13.99 -7.09
CA SER A 306 -10.83 13.11 -6.24
C SER A 306 -10.11 12.75 -4.95
N PHE A 307 -8.79 12.53 -5.01
CA PHE A 307 -7.97 12.31 -3.82
C PHE A 307 -8.11 13.45 -2.80
N GLU A 308 -7.91 14.71 -3.23
CA GLU A 308 -7.91 15.86 -2.32
C GLU A 308 -9.26 16.03 -1.60
N VAL A 309 -10.37 15.86 -2.32
CA VAL A 309 -11.69 16.04 -1.70
C VAL A 309 -12.09 14.86 -0.82
N VAL A 310 -11.76 13.61 -1.21
CA VAL A 310 -12.05 12.43 -0.41
C VAL A 310 -11.17 12.38 0.84
N ALA A 311 -9.89 12.77 0.73
CA ALA A 311 -8.98 12.89 1.87
C ALA A 311 -9.46 13.95 2.88
N ALA A 312 -9.93 15.11 2.42
CA ALA A 312 -10.51 16.14 3.26
C ALA A 312 -11.77 15.63 3.98
N HIS A 313 -12.64 14.95 3.24
CA HIS A 313 -13.87 14.39 3.77
C HIS A 313 -13.62 13.31 4.84
N LEU A 314 -12.70 12.37 4.54
CA LEU A 314 -12.25 11.34 5.49
C LEU A 314 -11.71 11.98 6.78
N TRP A 315 -10.79 12.94 6.65
CA TRP A 315 -10.15 13.54 7.81
C TRP A 315 -11.14 14.27 8.72
N LYS A 316 -12.09 15.04 8.13
CA LYS A 316 -13.18 15.68 8.88
C LYS A 316 -14.06 14.67 9.60
N ALA A 317 -14.50 13.62 8.89
CA ALA A 317 -15.37 12.61 9.47
C ALA A 317 -14.68 11.84 10.60
N LYS A 318 -13.41 11.48 10.42
CA LYS A 318 -12.61 10.78 11.44
C LYS A 318 -12.38 11.67 12.66
N THR A 319 -11.98 12.93 12.48
CA THR A 319 -11.77 13.90 13.57
C THR A 319 -13.05 14.09 14.40
N LYS A 320 -14.19 14.28 13.73
CA LYS A 320 -15.49 14.37 14.42
C LYS A 320 -15.83 13.08 15.19
N ALA A 321 -15.58 11.92 14.60
CA ALA A 321 -15.87 10.64 15.23
C ALA A 321 -15.01 10.36 16.45
N LEU A 322 -13.75 10.80 16.45
CA LEU A 322 -12.83 10.68 17.57
C LEU A 322 -13.31 11.48 18.81
N GLY A 323 -14.05 12.56 18.60
CA GLY A 323 -14.49 13.42 19.72
C GLY A 323 -13.33 13.98 20.53
N ALA A 324 -12.18 14.20 19.89
CA ALA A 324 -10.99 14.75 20.54
C ALA A 324 -11.25 16.17 21.07
N ARG A 325 -10.54 16.55 22.14
CA ARG A 325 -10.59 17.95 22.62
C ARG A 325 -10.19 18.90 21.50
N LYS A 326 -10.82 20.07 21.43
CA LYS A 326 -10.62 21.01 20.33
C LYS A 326 -9.17 21.44 20.13
N GLU A 327 -8.39 21.46 21.20
CA GLU A 327 -6.98 21.86 21.24
C GLU A 327 -6.05 20.72 20.83
N THR A 328 -6.55 19.48 20.76
CA THR A 328 -5.75 18.31 20.38
C THR A 328 -5.30 18.44 18.93
N THR A 329 -4.00 18.31 18.69
CA THR A 329 -3.45 18.27 17.33
C THR A 329 -3.79 16.95 16.66
N VAL A 330 -4.41 17.01 15.50
CA VAL A 330 -4.68 15.88 14.62
C VAL A 330 -3.87 16.02 13.33
N CYS A 331 -3.38 14.92 12.80
CA CYS A 331 -2.50 14.91 11.64
C CYS A 331 -3.08 14.07 10.51
N LEU A 332 -3.05 14.62 9.29
CA LEU A 332 -3.29 13.89 8.05
C LEU A 332 -1.97 13.70 7.34
N GLN A 333 -1.66 12.45 6.99
CA GLN A 333 -0.49 12.08 6.19
C GLN A 333 -0.92 11.33 4.94
N PHE A 334 -0.16 11.53 3.86
CA PHE A 334 -0.39 10.82 2.61
C PHE A 334 0.89 10.71 1.80
N ALA A 335 1.01 9.62 1.03
CA ALA A 335 2.14 9.40 0.16
C ALA A 335 2.09 10.33 -1.08
N VAL A 336 3.23 10.90 -1.42
CA VAL A 336 3.43 11.70 -2.64
C VAL A 336 4.54 11.05 -3.46
N ASP A 337 4.24 10.70 -4.71
CA ASP A 337 5.22 10.17 -5.66
C ASP A 337 6.31 11.23 -5.93
N ALA A 338 7.54 10.87 -5.65
CA ALA A 338 8.71 11.72 -5.79
C ALA A 338 9.46 11.54 -7.13
N ARG A 339 9.03 10.62 -8.02
CA ARG A 339 9.74 10.31 -9.28
C ARG A 339 10.00 11.55 -10.12
N ASN A 340 9.01 12.44 -10.22
CA ASN A 340 9.09 13.70 -10.96
C ASN A 340 9.36 14.92 -10.06
N LYS A 341 9.71 14.70 -8.78
CA LYS A 341 9.98 15.77 -7.82
C LYS A 341 11.47 15.93 -7.51
N VAL A 342 12.27 14.92 -7.80
CA VAL A 342 13.73 14.97 -7.69
C VAL A 342 14.35 15.54 -8.96
N GLU A 343 15.51 16.16 -8.85
CA GLU A 343 16.26 16.74 -9.97
C GLU A 343 17.60 16.06 -10.14
N PRO A 344 17.87 15.49 -11.31
CA PRO A 344 16.92 15.25 -12.43
C PRO A 344 15.86 14.22 -12.04
N PRO A 345 14.70 14.17 -12.73
CA PRO A 345 13.65 13.17 -12.49
C PRO A 345 14.21 11.75 -12.54
N LEU A 346 13.59 10.83 -11.78
CA LEU A 346 13.93 9.41 -11.87
C LEU A 346 13.56 8.87 -13.25
N PRO A 347 14.35 7.91 -13.76
CA PRO A 347 14.08 7.34 -15.09
C PRO A 347 12.72 6.61 -15.11
N GLU A 348 12.10 6.57 -16.28
CA GLU A 348 10.93 5.74 -16.51
C GLU A 348 11.24 4.27 -16.16
N GLY A 349 10.32 3.57 -15.53
CA GLY A 349 10.54 2.20 -15.06
C GLY A 349 11.34 2.09 -13.74
N PHE A 350 11.62 3.20 -13.04
CA PHE A 350 12.25 3.11 -11.72
C PHE A 350 11.47 2.19 -10.79
N SER A 351 12.13 1.10 -10.36
CA SER A 351 11.49 -0.04 -9.70
C SER A 351 11.57 -0.03 -8.17
N GLY A 352 12.17 1.01 -7.58
CA GLY A 352 12.30 1.18 -6.14
C GLY A 352 11.21 2.06 -5.54
N ASN A 353 11.28 2.23 -4.21
CA ASN A 353 10.44 3.18 -3.53
C ASN A 353 10.83 4.62 -3.89
N ALA A 354 9.86 5.37 -4.39
CA ALA A 354 10.03 6.77 -4.74
C ALA A 354 8.86 7.60 -4.20
N TYR A 355 8.45 7.37 -2.97
CA TYR A 355 7.45 8.20 -2.30
C TYR A 355 7.99 8.80 -1.01
N VAL A 356 7.46 9.95 -0.67
CA VAL A 356 7.63 10.61 0.63
C VAL A 356 6.26 10.91 1.23
N LEU A 357 6.19 11.02 2.55
CA LEU A 357 4.95 11.42 3.22
C LEU A 357 4.88 12.94 3.29
N ALA A 358 3.76 13.51 2.85
CA ALA A 358 3.37 14.87 3.12
C ALA A 358 2.37 14.89 4.28
N SER A 359 2.37 15.96 5.08
CA SER A 359 1.57 16.06 6.30
C SER A 359 0.86 17.39 6.39
N VAL A 360 -0.36 17.35 6.96
CA VAL A 360 -1.11 18.53 7.40
C VAL A 360 -1.45 18.32 8.87
N ALA A 361 -1.05 19.25 9.74
CA ALA A 361 -1.38 19.22 11.16
C ALA A 361 -2.24 20.44 11.51
N LEU A 362 -3.37 20.21 12.16
CA LEU A 362 -4.30 21.21 12.65
C LEU A 362 -4.83 20.78 14.03
N THR A 363 -5.46 21.67 14.78
CA THR A 363 -6.22 21.22 15.95
C THR A 363 -7.54 20.58 15.52
N ALA A 364 -8.08 19.67 16.33
CA ALA A 364 -9.37 19.04 16.07
C ALA A 364 -10.48 20.08 15.86
N GLY A 365 -10.48 21.14 16.67
CA GLY A 365 -11.41 22.26 16.51
C GLY A 365 -11.26 22.99 15.17
N GLN A 366 -10.03 23.19 14.69
CA GLN A 366 -9.79 23.78 13.37
C GLN A 366 -10.29 22.87 12.24
N VAL A 367 -10.06 21.56 12.31
CA VAL A 367 -10.56 20.61 11.30
C VAL A 367 -12.08 20.55 11.27
N GLU A 368 -12.73 20.54 12.43
CA GLU A 368 -14.19 20.52 12.53
C GLU A 368 -14.84 21.77 11.94
N GLN A 369 -14.28 22.96 12.25
CA GLN A 369 -14.81 24.26 11.81
C GLN A 369 -14.47 24.58 10.35
N ALA A 370 -13.36 24.06 9.83
CA ALA A 370 -12.92 24.33 8.46
C ALA A 370 -13.93 23.82 7.43
N THR A 371 -14.10 24.55 6.34
CA THR A 371 -14.82 24.06 5.15
C THR A 371 -14.00 22.98 4.45
N HIS A 372 -14.64 22.12 3.63
CA HIS A 372 -13.92 21.17 2.78
C HIS A 372 -12.90 21.89 1.88
N LYS A 373 -13.26 23.08 1.36
CA LYS A 373 -12.37 23.90 0.54
C LYS A 373 -11.08 24.24 1.27
N ALA A 374 -11.18 24.74 2.50
CA ALA A 374 -10.00 25.13 3.30
C ALA A 374 -9.07 23.93 3.57
N ILE A 375 -9.63 22.74 3.83
CA ILE A 375 -8.83 21.53 4.05
C ILE A 375 -8.19 21.05 2.73
N VAL A 376 -8.93 21.10 1.61
CA VAL A 376 -8.39 20.77 0.28
C VAL A 376 -7.21 21.67 -0.08
N GLU A 377 -7.31 22.97 0.22
CA GLU A 377 -6.21 23.94 0.03
C GLU A 377 -4.98 23.55 0.85
N LYS A 378 -5.15 23.14 2.11
CA LYS A 378 -4.05 22.68 2.97
C LYS A 378 -3.41 21.38 2.45
N ILE A 379 -4.20 20.42 1.99
CA ILE A 379 -3.70 19.17 1.38
C ILE A 379 -2.89 19.49 0.12
N ARG A 380 -3.40 20.39 -0.72
CA ARG A 380 -2.72 20.85 -1.94
C ARG A 380 -1.41 21.58 -1.64
N GLU A 381 -1.41 22.45 -0.65
CA GLU A 381 -0.22 23.16 -0.16
C GLU A 381 0.85 22.14 0.28
N ALA A 382 0.48 21.17 1.13
CA ALA A 382 1.37 20.11 1.58
C ALA A 382 1.91 19.26 0.42
N LYS A 383 1.06 18.89 -0.54
CA LYS A 383 1.47 18.14 -1.74
C LYS A 383 2.44 18.93 -2.63
N ASN A 384 2.19 20.22 -2.81
CA ASN A 384 3.01 21.09 -3.65
C ASN A 384 4.34 21.48 -2.96
N SER A 385 4.41 21.44 -1.62
CA SER A 385 5.64 21.66 -0.88
C SER A 385 6.68 20.55 -1.05
N VAL A 386 6.28 19.40 -1.61
CA VAL A 386 7.20 18.30 -1.93
C VAL A 386 8.04 18.69 -3.14
N THR A 387 9.24 19.17 -2.88
CA THR A 387 10.28 19.55 -3.85
C THR A 387 11.47 18.60 -3.75
N SER A 388 12.47 18.73 -4.61
CA SER A 388 13.73 17.96 -4.51
C SER A 388 14.41 18.15 -3.14
N ASN A 389 14.43 19.38 -2.62
CA ASN A 389 14.96 19.66 -1.27
C ASN A 389 14.14 18.99 -0.16
N TYR A 390 12.82 18.96 -0.33
CA TYR A 390 11.95 18.21 0.59
C TYR A 390 12.31 16.73 0.63
N VAL A 391 12.43 16.10 -0.54
CA VAL A 391 12.76 14.67 -0.65
C VAL A 391 14.13 14.40 -0.01
N ARG A 392 15.13 15.27 -0.22
CA ARG A 392 16.44 15.16 0.42
C ARG A 392 16.33 15.20 1.95
N ALA A 393 15.71 16.24 2.49
CA ALA A 393 15.52 16.38 3.95
C ALA A 393 14.75 15.21 4.55
N TYR A 394 13.74 14.69 3.82
CA TYR A 394 12.98 13.52 4.22
C TYR A 394 13.87 12.27 4.30
N MET A 395 14.72 12.03 3.29
CA MET A 395 15.65 10.88 3.27
C MET A 395 16.69 10.97 4.40
N GLU A 396 17.16 12.17 4.72
CA GLU A 396 18.06 12.41 5.85
C GLU A 396 17.36 12.12 7.19
N ALA A 397 16.10 12.56 7.33
CA ALA A 397 15.29 12.30 8.54
C ALA A 397 15.04 10.80 8.76
N VAL A 398 14.74 10.03 7.68
CA VAL A 398 14.57 8.56 7.77
C VAL A 398 15.86 7.86 8.20
N ALA A 399 17.02 8.42 7.86
CA ALA A 399 18.33 7.87 8.25
C ALA A 399 18.77 8.27 9.67
N GLY A 400 18.13 9.26 10.27
CA GLY A 400 18.49 9.82 11.58
C GLY A 400 17.94 9.03 12.77
N PRO A 401 18.35 9.40 13.99
CA PRO A 401 17.82 8.83 15.21
C PRO A 401 16.34 9.18 15.38
N GLN A 402 15.59 8.28 16.00
CA GLN A 402 14.16 8.44 16.18
C GLN A 402 13.81 9.21 17.45
N THR A 403 12.80 10.05 17.36
CA THR A 403 12.23 10.81 18.48
C THR A 403 10.89 10.21 18.91
N SER A 404 10.45 10.53 20.15
CA SER A 404 9.15 10.07 20.65
C SER A 404 8.00 10.85 19.98
N LEU A 405 6.96 10.16 19.53
CA LEU A 405 5.88 10.72 18.74
C LEU A 405 4.52 10.73 19.45
N PRO A 406 3.59 11.59 19.01
CA PRO A 406 2.24 11.62 19.54
C PRO A 406 1.45 10.34 19.29
N PRO A 407 0.36 10.10 20.04
CA PRO A 407 -0.47 8.90 19.91
C PRO A 407 -1.06 8.72 18.51
N LEU A 408 -1.18 7.46 18.09
CA LEU A 408 -1.65 7.05 16.77
C LEU A 408 -3.11 7.37 16.47
N THR A 409 -3.92 7.54 17.50
CA THR A 409 -5.35 7.85 17.38
C THR A 409 -5.62 9.14 16.63
N GLU A 410 -4.73 10.11 16.76
CA GLU A 410 -4.83 11.42 16.10
C GLU A 410 -4.23 11.45 14.69
N LEU A 411 -3.62 10.33 14.24
CA LEU A 411 -3.10 10.20 12.88
C LEU A 411 -4.15 9.64 11.92
N THR A 412 -4.27 10.26 10.75
CA THR A 412 -4.92 9.69 9.57
C THR A 412 -3.89 9.52 8.48
N LEU A 413 -3.52 8.28 8.17
CA LEU A 413 -2.56 7.96 7.12
C LEU A 413 -3.30 7.42 5.90
N ILE A 414 -3.07 8.00 4.71
CA ILE A 414 -3.72 7.58 3.47
C ILE A 414 -2.70 6.96 2.52
N SER A 415 -3.02 5.76 2.05
CA SER A 415 -2.36 5.09 0.94
C SER A 415 -3.29 5.10 -0.27
N ASP A 416 -2.97 5.91 -1.27
CA ASP A 416 -3.80 6.09 -2.47
C ASP A 416 -3.38 5.16 -3.59
N TRP A 417 -4.24 4.19 -3.92
CA TRP A 417 -4.07 3.22 -5.00
C TRP A 417 -4.97 3.51 -6.21
N THR A 418 -5.68 4.64 -6.22
CA THR A 418 -6.62 4.97 -7.30
C THR A 418 -5.98 5.12 -8.68
N ARG A 419 -4.66 5.35 -8.73
CA ARG A 419 -3.88 5.41 -9.97
C ARG A 419 -3.29 4.07 -10.40
N MET A 420 -3.45 3.03 -9.58
CA MET A 420 -2.98 1.68 -9.83
C MET A 420 -4.18 0.73 -9.83
N PRO A 421 -4.81 0.53 -11.00
CA PRO A 421 -6.01 -0.29 -11.09
C PRO A 421 -5.66 -1.77 -10.94
N PHE A 422 -5.33 -2.21 -9.72
CA PHE A 422 -4.90 -3.59 -9.45
C PHE A 422 -5.92 -4.63 -9.95
N HIS A 423 -7.23 -4.32 -9.90
CA HIS A 423 -8.24 -5.22 -10.45
C HIS A 423 -8.09 -5.49 -11.95
N LYS A 424 -7.38 -4.63 -12.70
CA LYS A 424 -7.06 -4.83 -14.13
C LYS A 424 -5.82 -5.68 -14.37
N VAL A 425 -5.15 -6.16 -13.33
CA VAL A 425 -4.05 -7.12 -13.50
C VAL A 425 -4.63 -8.47 -13.89
N GLY A 426 -4.43 -8.85 -15.15
CA GLY A 426 -5.08 -9.99 -15.79
C GLY A 426 -4.28 -11.30 -15.67
N PHE A 427 -4.19 -11.88 -14.47
CA PHE A 427 -3.49 -13.16 -14.29
C PHE A 427 -4.21 -14.33 -14.94
N LEU A 428 -5.54 -14.38 -14.87
CA LEU A 428 -6.37 -15.49 -15.36
C LEU A 428 -7.45 -15.03 -16.34
N GLN A 429 -7.86 -13.78 -16.27
CA GLN A 429 -8.87 -13.12 -17.09
C GLN A 429 -8.42 -11.69 -17.38
N GLU A 430 -9.12 -10.94 -18.22
CA GLU A 430 -8.81 -9.54 -18.52
C GLU A 430 -8.78 -8.65 -17.27
N ALA A 431 -9.65 -8.94 -16.29
CA ALA A 431 -9.71 -8.23 -15.01
C ALA A 431 -10.16 -9.17 -13.89
N ALA A 432 -9.72 -8.91 -12.67
CA ALA A 432 -10.26 -9.52 -11.47
C ALA A 432 -11.63 -8.89 -11.13
N ALA A 433 -12.54 -9.69 -10.58
CA ALA A 433 -13.79 -9.19 -10.02
C ALA A 433 -13.55 -8.16 -8.90
N TYR A 434 -12.49 -8.36 -8.12
CA TYR A 434 -11.97 -7.40 -7.15
C TYR A 434 -10.50 -7.69 -6.83
N ALA A 435 -9.75 -6.64 -6.46
CA ALA A 435 -8.40 -6.73 -5.90
C ALA A 435 -8.39 -6.05 -4.53
N SER A 436 -8.22 -6.85 -3.49
CA SER A 436 -8.35 -6.42 -2.09
C SER A 436 -6.98 -6.43 -1.40
N PRO A 437 -6.49 -5.29 -0.86
CA PRO A 437 -5.39 -5.35 0.09
C PRO A 437 -5.84 -6.09 1.35
N LEU A 438 -4.93 -6.81 1.99
CA LEU A 438 -5.16 -7.29 3.35
C LEU A 438 -5.00 -6.14 4.35
N VAL A 439 -5.22 -6.46 5.63
CA VAL A 439 -5.00 -5.49 6.69
C VAL A 439 -3.52 -5.08 6.71
N SER A 440 -3.29 -3.78 6.76
CA SER A 440 -1.97 -3.25 7.04
C SER A 440 -1.56 -3.63 8.47
N PRO A 441 -0.28 -3.90 8.73
CA PRO A 441 0.22 -3.95 10.10
C PRO A 441 0.00 -2.63 10.86
N ILE A 442 -0.42 -1.59 10.15
CA ILE A 442 -0.81 -0.28 10.69
C ILE A 442 -2.31 -0.11 10.48
N PRO A 443 -3.15 -0.42 11.46
CA PRO A 443 -4.62 -0.42 11.29
C PRO A 443 -5.21 0.96 10.97
N GLN A 444 -4.50 2.04 11.23
CA GLN A 444 -4.93 3.43 10.95
C GLN A 444 -4.77 3.85 9.49
N VAL A 445 -4.14 3.02 8.65
CA VAL A 445 -4.02 3.32 7.22
C VAL A 445 -5.39 3.25 6.55
N ALA A 446 -5.76 4.30 5.86
CA ALA A 446 -6.89 4.31 4.95
C ALA A 446 -6.40 4.02 3.52
N TYR A 447 -6.90 2.96 2.91
CA TYR A 447 -6.65 2.64 1.50
C TYR A 447 -7.72 3.26 0.62
N PHE A 448 -7.31 3.99 -0.41
CA PHE A 448 -8.19 4.43 -1.49
C PHE A 448 -7.96 3.52 -2.71
N MET A 449 -8.97 2.80 -3.13
CA MET A 449 -8.91 1.82 -4.21
C MET A 449 -9.90 2.19 -5.30
N GLN A 450 -9.60 1.83 -6.55
CA GLN A 450 -10.61 1.92 -7.61
C GLN A 450 -11.70 0.86 -7.38
N ASN A 451 -12.96 1.27 -7.59
CA ASN A 451 -14.05 0.32 -7.64
C ASN A 451 -14.16 -0.27 -9.05
N PRO A 452 -14.14 -1.61 -9.23
CA PRO A 452 -14.26 -2.23 -10.55
C PRO A 452 -15.56 -1.92 -11.30
N ARG A 453 -16.65 -1.65 -10.55
CA ARG A 453 -18.01 -1.41 -11.09
C ARG A 453 -18.31 0.08 -11.29
N ASP A 454 -17.57 0.96 -10.64
CA ASP A 454 -17.69 2.43 -10.78
C ASP A 454 -16.30 3.03 -11.01
N ASN A 455 -15.94 3.22 -12.28
CA ASN A 455 -14.62 3.72 -12.70
C ASN A 455 -14.27 5.13 -12.20
N ARG A 456 -15.25 5.88 -11.66
CA ARG A 456 -15.06 7.19 -11.01
C ARG A 456 -15.26 7.11 -9.49
N GLY A 457 -15.73 5.97 -8.98
CA GLY A 457 -15.90 5.71 -7.56
C GLY A 457 -14.60 5.32 -6.89
N ILE A 458 -14.56 5.50 -5.58
CA ILE A 458 -13.44 5.13 -4.71
C ILE A 458 -13.98 4.23 -3.60
N ASP A 459 -13.37 3.06 -3.46
CA ASP A 459 -13.55 2.22 -2.28
C ASP A 459 -12.50 2.62 -1.24
N MET A 460 -12.94 3.18 -0.13
CA MET A 460 -12.09 3.60 0.98
C MET A 460 -12.18 2.57 2.10
N ARG A 461 -11.10 1.82 2.36
CA ARG A 461 -11.00 0.93 3.52
C ARG A 461 -10.26 1.63 4.64
N VAL A 462 -10.82 1.60 5.85
CA VAL A 462 -10.22 2.20 7.04
C VAL A 462 -10.39 1.28 8.24
N GLY A 463 -9.37 1.20 9.08
CA GLY A 463 -9.43 0.59 10.41
C GLY A 463 -9.90 1.60 11.45
N LEU A 464 -10.91 1.22 12.23
CA LEU A 464 -11.48 2.05 13.28
C LEU A 464 -11.70 1.21 14.55
N LEU A 465 -11.50 1.82 15.70
CA LEU A 465 -11.94 1.20 16.94
C LEU A 465 -13.47 1.06 16.94
N PRO A 466 -14.03 -0.06 17.44
CA PRO A 466 -15.46 -0.36 17.33
C PRO A 466 -16.37 0.76 17.81
N HIS A 467 -16.01 1.45 18.90
CA HIS A 467 -16.81 2.52 19.48
C HIS A 467 -16.86 3.80 18.62
N TYR A 468 -15.90 4.00 17.68
CA TYR A 468 -15.94 5.11 16.73
C TYR A 468 -16.70 4.79 15.43
N LEU A 469 -16.92 3.52 15.12
CA LEU A 469 -17.46 3.09 13.82
C LEU A 469 -18.84 3.72 13.52
N SER A 470 -19.74 3.73 14.48
CA SER A 470 -21.09 4.28 14.28
C SER A 470 -21.07 5.79 14.03
N ALA A 471 -20.29 6.54 14.82
CA ALA A 471 -20.14 7.98 14.66
C ALA A 471 -19.44 8.32 13.33
N PHE A 472 -18.36 7.60 13.00
CA PHE A 472 -17.66 7.76 11.73
C PHE A 472 -18.58 7.49 10.54
N THR A 473 -19.30 6.38 10.53
CA THR A 473 -20.23 6.02 9.45
C THR A 473 -21.26 7.12 9.21
N ARG A 474 -21.84 7.68 10.29
CA ARG A 474 -22.78 8.80 10.20
C ARG A 474 -22.13 10.01 9.55
N TYR A 475 -20.98 10.48 10.07
CA TYR A 475 -20.32 11.70 9.56
C TYR A 475 -19.79 11.52 8.14
N PHE A 476 -19.37 10.30 7.78
CA PHE A 476 -18.79 10.02 6.47
C PHE A 476 -19.85 9.87 5.38
N LEU A 477 -21.01 9.26 5.68
CA LEU A 477 -22.05 9.01 4.68
C LEU A 477 -23.09 10.13 4.57
N THR A 478 -23.29 10.97 5.60
CA THR A 478 -24.41 11.92 5.63
C THR A 478 -24.01 13.38 5.38
N ASN A 479 -22.75 13.71 5.31
CA ASN A 479 -22.22 15.08 5.12
C ASN A 479 -22.76 16.12 6.15
N LYS A 480 -23.28 15.66 7.31
CA LYS A 480 -23.89 16.51 8.35
C LYS A 480 -23.08 16.55 9.62
#